data_5881e3732f7a7aa46642701c6d4582fe
#
_entry.id   5881e3732f7a7aa46642701c6d4582fe
#
_cell.length_a   1.000
_cell.length_b   1.000
_cell.length_c   1.000
_cell.angle_alpha   90.00
_cell.angle_beta   90.00
_cell.angle_gamma   90.00
#
_symmetry.space_group_name_H-M   'P 1'
#
loop_
_entity.id
_entity.type
_entity.pdbx_description
1 polymer ?
#
loop_
_entity_poly.entity_id
_entity_poly.type
_entity_poly.pdbx_seq_one_letter_code
_entity_poly.pdbx_strand_id
1 'polypeptide(L)'
;MEQTRRARLTGLTAALLTVAAILWTLFASPSIGVVADGSYASAAEGLALRYAEESIPTGQRVEDFAYEDTAYSTLLFASRTSVGAAVALVRLATHPFGLGFSTRYLAVVYALLMGWGAYLLANGLARRSRTAAILATLGLPLALANPAVIGYLNSLYAVGASIAYLLLFLGATVYCLCREKGCGVQWTLLVLFAAQLMLRTMAQMMVLLPAAVLAVVLCAVHSCPGRAERPLHAA
;
A
#
# COMPACT_ATOMS: atom_id res chain seq x y z
N MET A 1 -4.17 0.78 -30.21
CA MET A 1 -3.05 0.02 -29.58
C MET A 1 -1.98 0.92 -28.98
N GLU A 2 -1.58 1.99 -29.64
CA GLU A 2 -0.51 2.89 -29.19
C GLU A 2 -0.79 3.60 -27.85
N GLN A 3 -2.00 4.14 -27.66
CA GLN A 3 -2.40 4.79 -26.41
C GLN A 3 -2.31 3.86 -25.19
N THR A 4 -2.73 2.61 -25.35
CA THR A 4 -2.63 1.61 -24.27
C THR A 4 -1.18 1.29 -23.93
N ARG A 5 -0.29 1.21 -24.92
CA ARG A 5 1.14 1.00 -24.71
C ARG A 5 1.78 2.20 -24.01
N ARG A 6 1.47 3.41 -24.42
CA ARG A 6 1.95 4.65 -23.77
C ARG A 6 1.49 4.72 -22.31
N ALA A 7 0.21 4.45 -22.05
CA ALA A 7 -0.31 4.45 -20.67
C ALA A 7 0.40 3.43 -19.77
N ARG A 8 0.68 2.22 -20.27
CA ARG A 8 1.44 1.21 -19.54
C ARG A 8 2.87 1.67 -19.26
N LEU A 9 3.55 2.26 -20.23
CA LEU A 9 4.90 2.78 -20.04
C LEU A 9 4.93 3.89 -19.00
N THR A 10 4.00 4.85 -19.06
CA THR A 10 3.87 5.91 -18.04
C THR A 10 3.65 5.32 -16.65
N GLY A 11 2.78 4.31 -16.52
CA GLY A 11 2.57 3.61 -15.25
C GLY A 11 3.84 2.94 -14.74
N LEU A 12 4.57 2.21 -15.60
CA LEU A 12 5.84 1.57 -15.22
C LEU A 12 6.89 2.59 -14.80
N THR A 13 7.01 3.71 -15.50
CA THR A 13 7.92 4.80 -15.12
C THR A 13 7.55 5.36 -13.74
N ALA A 14 6.27 5.62 -13.49
CA ALA A 14 5.81 6.09 -12.18
C ALA A 14 6.12 5.10 -11.06
N ALA A 15 5.89 3.81 -11.30
CA ALA A 15 6.21 2.75 -10.34
C ALA A 15 7.71 2.70 -10.01
N LEU A 16 8.55 2.66 -11.04
CA LEU A 16 10.00 2.57 -10.89
C LEU A 16 10.56 3.80 -10.17
N LEU A 17 10.13 5.00 -10.55
CA LEU A 17 10.57 6.24 -9.90
C LEU A 17 10.12 6.27 -8.43
N THR A 18 8.89 5.86 -8.13
CA THR A 18 8.38 5.82 -6.75
C THR A 18 9.18 4.83 -5.89
N VAL A 19 9.36 3.61 -6.37
CA VAL A 19 10.13 2.59 -5.65
C VAL A 19 11.58 3.04 -5.47
N ALA A 20 12.22 3.53 -6.54
CA ALA A 20 13.61 3.98 -6.49
C ALA A 20 13.78 5.15 -5.51
N ALA A 21 12.87 6.14 -5.51
CA ALA A 21 12.93 7.28 -4.61
C ALA A 21 12.78 6.85 -3.13
N ILE A 22 11.83 5.94 -2.83
CA ILE A 22 11.63 5.41 -1.48
C ILE A 22 12.86 4.62 -1.03
N LEU A 23 13.34 3.68 -1.85
CA LEU A 23 14.50 2.86 -1.50
C LEU A 23 15.76 3.70 -1.39
N TRP A 24 15.97 4.67 -2.28
CA TRP A 24 17.08 5.62 -2.16
C TRP A 24 17.06 6.34 -0.81
N THR A 25 15.92 6.92 -0.44
CA THR A 25 15.80 7.65 0.83
C THR A 25 15.96 6.71 2.03
N LEU A 26 15.48 5.46 1.93
CA LEU A 26 15.59 4.48 3.01
C LEU A 26 17.05 4.03 3.25
N PHE A 27 17.84 3.83 2.18
CA PHE A 27 19.17 3.21 2.26
C PHE A 27 20.33 4.20 2.09
N ALA A 28 20.14 5.35 1.44
CA ALA A 28 21.22 6.32 1.18
C ALA A 28 21.51 7.28 2.35
N SER A 29 20.58 7.41 3.29
CA SER A 29 20.74 8.26 4.49
C SER A 29 21.04 7.40 5.73
N PRO A 30 21.63 7.99 6.80
CA PRO A 30 21.62 7.32 8.08
C PRO A 30 20.17 6.92 8.37
N SER A 31 20.01 5.67 8.74
CA SER A 31 18.73 4.96 8.79
C SER A 31 17.58 5.81 9.35
N ILE A 32 16.58 6.10 8.51
CA ILE A 32 15.39 6.85 8.88
C ILE A 32 14.36 5.88 9.46
N GLY A 33 13.87 6.15 10.65
CA GLY A 33 12.82 5.36 11.31
C GLY A 33 12.17 6.14 12.42
N VAL A 34 11.05 5.64 12.92
CA VAL A 34 10.36 6.20 14.09
C VAL A 34 10.92 5.56 15.35
N VAL A 35 11.08 6.37 16.37
CA VAL A 35 11.54 5.94 17.69
C VAL A 35 10.45 5.10 18.36
N ALA A 36 10.85 4.02 19.02
CA ALA A 36 9.94 3.16 19.76
C ALA A 36 9.36 3.90 20.97
N ASP A 37 8.04 3.88 21.11
CA ASP A 37 7.31 4.32 22.29
C ASP A 37 6.73 3.11 23.03
N GLY A 38 6.00 3.35 24.13
CA GLY A 38 5.40 2.29 24.92
C GLY A 38 4.40 1.41 24.16
N SER A 39 3.87 1.85 23.02
CA SER A 39 2.96 1.07 22.17
C SER A 39 3.69 0.14 21.19
N TYR A 40 4.97 0.36 20.97
CA TYR A 40 5.77 -0.38 20.00
C TYR A 40 5.99 -1.83 20.42
N ALA A 41 6.18 -2.07 21.72
CA ALA A 41 6.31 -3.41 22.28
C ALA A 41 5.03 -4.23 22.05
N SER A 42 3.86 -3.64 22.34
CA SER A 42 2.56 -4.28 22.10
C SER A 42 2.30 -4.54 20.61
N ALA A 43 2.79 -3.67 19.74
CA ALA A 43 2.69 -3.87 18.28
C ALA A 43 3.57 -5.06 17.84
N ALA A 44 4.79 -5.20 18.34
CA ALA A 44 5.68 -6.31 18.04
C ALA A 44 5.11 -7.64 18.54
N GLU A 45 4.65 -7.68 19.78
CA GLU A 45 4.00 -8.87 20.40
C GLU A 45 2.76 -9.29 19.61
N GLY A 46 1.90 -8.33 19.25
CA GLY A 46 0.71 -8.59 18.40
C GLY A 46 1.02 -9.11 17.00
N LEU A 47 2.27 -8.99 16.55
CA LEU A 47 2.77 -9.50 15.26
C LEU A 47 3.59 -10.79 15.41
N ALA A 48 3.68 -11.37 16.62
CA ALA A 48 4.52 -12.51 16.96
C ALA A 48 6.00 -12.26 16.62
N LEU A 49 6.48 -11.05 16.92
CA LEU A 49 7.86 -10.62 16.81
C LEU A 49 8.46 -10.43 18.20
N ARG A 50 9.60 -11.04 18.44
CA ARG A 50 10.34 -10.95 19.70
C ARG A 50 11.59 -10.10 19.51
N TYR A 51 11.79 -9.16 20.41
CA TYR A 51 13.05 -8.43 20.50
C TYR A 51 14.12 -9.30 21.17
N ALA A 52 15.36 -9.16 20.75
CA ALA A 52 16.46 -10.00 21.24
C ALA A 52 16.79 -9.76 22.72
N GLU A 53 16.54 -8.55 23.23
CA GLU A 53 16.71 -8.18 24.61
C GLU A 53 15.38 -8.32 25.37
N GLU A 54 15.39 -8.35 26.71
CA GLU A 54 14.19 -8.54 27.54
C GLU A 54 13.14 -7.45 27.37
N SER A 55 13.53 -6.24 26.97
CA SER A 55 12.59 -5.13 26.74
C SER A 55 13.00 -4.28 25.55
N ILE A 56 12.00 -3.81 24.80
CA ILE A 56 12.24 -2.84 23.74
C ILE A 56 12.58 -1.49 24.37
N PRO A 57 13.77 -0.92 24.07
CA PRO A 57 14.20 0.33 24.66
C PRO A 57 13.33 1.48 24.18
N THR A 58 12.66 2.17 25.12
CA THR A 58 11.88 3.37 24.82
C THR A 58 12.81 4.52 24.41
N GLY A 59 12.44 5.28 23.41
CA GLY A 59 13.24 6.40 22.93
C GLY A 59 14.38 6.01 21.98
N GLN A 60 14.52 4.72 21.67
CA GLN A 60 15.47 4.22 20.68
C GLN A 60 14.76 3.66 19.46
N ARG A 61 15.51 3.54 18.38
CA ARG A 61 15.02 2.92 17.17
C ARG A 61 15.37 1.44 17.20
N VAL A 62 14.36 0.61 16.97
CA VAL A 62 14.49 -0.84 16.91
C VAL A 62 14.09 -1.31 15.51
N GLU A 63 14.98 -2.05 14.85
CA GLU A 63 14.76 -2.53 13.48
C GLU A 63 14.63 -4.04 13.38
N ASP A 64 15.38 -4.79 14.20
CA ASP A 64 15.54 -6.21 14.03
C ASP A 64 14.82 -7.00 15.13
N PHE A 65 14.13 -8.05 14.73
CA PHE A 65 13.34 -8.91 15.58
C PHE A 65 13.54 -10.39 15.21
N ALA A 66 13.40 -11.27 16.18
CA ALA A 66 13.24 -12.68 15.93
C ALA A 66 11.77 -13.04 15.71
N TYR A 67 11.52 -14.05 14.87
CA TYR A 67 10.18 -14.62 14.76
C TYR A 67 9.87 -15.52 15.95
N GLU A 68 8.70 -15.36 16.51
CA GLU A 68 8.20 -16.32 17.49
C GLU A 68 7.73 -17.60 16.78
N ASP A 69 8.14 -18.78 17.30
CA ASP A 69 7.94 -20.09 16.64
C ASP A 69 6.50 -20.62 16.70
N THR A 70 5.54 -19.83 17.12
CA THR A 70 4.13 -20.19 17.08
C THR A 70 3.57 -20.15 15.66
N ALA A 71 3.90 -21.16 14.89
CA ALA A 71 3.72 -21.22 13.42
C ALA A 71 2.29 -21.00 12.92
N TYR A 72 1.27 -21.23 13.74
CA TYR A 72 -0.14 -21.14 13.34
C TYR A 72 -0.81 -19.80 13.67
N SER A 73 -0.39 -19.13 14.73
CA SER A 73 -0.97 -17.85 15.12
C SER A 73 -0.62 -16.73 14.14
N THR A 74 0.54 -16.77 13.51
CA THR A 74 1.07 -15.68 12.68
C THR A 74 0.27 -15.45 11.39
N LEU A 75 -0.20 -16.49 10.72
CA LEU A 75 -1.04 -16.33 9.51
C LEU A 75 -2.45 -15.84 9.86
N LEU A 76 -3.00 -16.25 10.99
CA LEU A 76 -4.29 -15.77 11.49
C LEU A 76 -4.20 -14.34 12.05
N PHE A 77 -3.10 -13.98 12.71
CA PHE A 77 -2.84 -12.61 13.16
C PHE A 77 -2.49 -11.69 12.00
N ALA A 78 -1.75 -12.16 11.00
CA ALA A 78 -1.43 -11.39 9.81
C ALA A 78 -2.67 -10.89 9.06
N SER A 79 -3.77 -11.62 9.11
CA SER A 79 -5.03 -11.21 8.50
C SER A 79 -5.82 -10.17 9.30
N ARG A 80 -5.49 -9.93 10.57
CA ARG A 80 -6.25 -9.02 11.45
C ARG A 80 -5.83 -7.56 11.34
N THR A 81 -4.63 -7.28 10.88
CA THR A 81 -4.13 -5.91 10.73
C THR A 81 -3.46 -5.70 9.38
N SER A 82 -3.49 -4.45 8.88
CA SER A 82 -2.83 -4.08 7.65
C SER A 82 -1.30 -4.29 7.70
N VAL A 83 -0.70 -4.13 8.88
CA VAL A 83 0.72 -4.40 9.13
C VAL A 83 0.98 -5.90 9.11
N GLY A 84 0.10 -6.70 9.75
CA GLY A 84 0.25 -8.14 9.84
C GLY A 84 0.33 -8.83 8.48
N ALA A 85 -0.46 -8.40 7.49
CA ALA A 85 -0.37 -8.93 6.13
C ALA A 85 1.01 -8.66 5.49
N ALA A 86 1.57 -7.48 5.69
CA ALA A 86 2.90 -7.14 5.18
C ALA A 86 4.01 -7.91 5.94
N VAL A 87 3.90 -8.05 7.27
CA VAL A 87 4.82 -8.88 8.08
C VAL A 87 4.79 -10.35 7.65
N ALA A 88 3.60 -10.89 7.33
CA ALA A 88 3.50 -12.25 6.80
C ALA A 88 4.22 -12.41 5.46
N LEU A 89 4.13 -11.44 4.56
CA LEU A 89 4.88 -11.44 3.30
C LEU A 89 6.40 -11.40 3.55
N VAL A 90 6.86 -10.56 4.48
CA VAL A 90 8.27 -10.52 4.88
C VAL A 90 8.70 -11.88 5.41
N ARG A 91 7.92 -12.48 6.34
CA ARG A 91 8.22 -13.80 6.92
C ARG A 91 8.31 -14.88 5.85
N LEU A 92 7.36 -14.92 4.90
CA LEU A 92 7.42 -15.88 3.79
C LEU A 92 8.68 -15.74 2.95
N ALA A 93 9.20 -14.51 2.80
CA ALA A 93 10.41 -14.26 2.03
C ALA A 93 11.71 -14.53 2.82
N THR A 94 11.73 -14.31 4.13
CA THR A 94 12.97 -14.35 4.94
C THR A 94 13.15 -15.64 5.75
N HIS A 95 12.06 -16.20 6.26
CA HIS A 95 12.10 -17.40 7.12
C HIS A 95 12.74 -18.63 6.45
N PRO A 96 12.50 -18.95 5.14
CA PRO A 96 13.14 -20.08 4.49
C PRO A 96 14.68 -19.99 4.44
N PHE A 97 15.22 -18.78 4.57
CA PHE A 97 16.65 -18.51 4.56
C PHE A 97 17.26 -18.38 5.97
N GLY A 98 16.47 -18.63 7.02
CA GLY A 98 16.91 -18.47 8.40
C GLY A 98 17.17 -17.02 8.81
N LEU A 99 16.65 -16.05 8.05
CA LEU A 99 16.80 -14.63 8.35
C LEU A 99 15.72 -14.18 9.34
N GLY A 100 16.11 -13.34 10.30
CA GLY A 100 15.16 -12.65 11.20
C GLY A 100 14.31 -11.63 10.46
N PHE A 101 13.36 -11.05 11.18
CA PHE A 101 12.56 -9.95 10.70
C PHE A 101 13.31 -8.62 10.85
N SER A 102 13.28 -7.78 9.81
CA SER A 102 13.72 -6.40 9.92
C SER A 102 12.65 -5.45 9.38
N THR A 103 12.45 -4.32 10.06
CA THR A 103 11.53 -3.27 9.59
C THR A 103 11.95 -2.71 8.22
N ARG A 104 13.23 -2.83 7.84
CA ARG A 104 13.70 -2.48 6.49
C ARG A 104 13.07 -3.36 5.42
N TYR A 105 12.92 -4.67 5.68
CA TYR A 105 12.23 -5.57 4.74
C TYR A 105 10.75 -5.20 4.62
N LEU A 106 10.14 -4.80 5.74
CA LEU A 106 8.77 -4.29 5.74
C LEU A 106 8.65 -3.01 4.88
N ALA A 107 9.59 -2.09 5.02
CA ALA A 107 9.63 -0.87 4.20
C ALA A 107 9.80 -1.18 2.70
N VAL A 108 10.57 -2.21 2.33
CA VAL A 108 10.67 -2.68 0.94
C VAL A 108 9.32 -3.20 0.44
N VAL A 109 8.61 -4.00 1.24
CA VAL A 109 7.26 -4.48 0.88
C VAL A 109 6.31 -3.30 0.65
N TYR A 110 6.31 -2.32 1.55
CA TYR A 110 5.49 -1.12 1.37
C TYR A 110 5.89 -0.30 0.13
N ALA A 111 7.19 -0.16 -0.14
CA ALA A 111 7.66 0.50 -1.35
C ALA A 111 7.14 -0.17 -2.63
N LEU A 112 7.14 -1.51 -2.67
CA LEU A 112 6.60 -2.28 -3.80
C LEU A 112 5.08 -2.09 -3.95
N LEU A 113 4.33 -2.13 -2.84
CA LEU A 113 2.88 -1.86 -2.84
C LEU A 113 2.58 -0.44 -3.33
N MET A 114 3.36 0.55 -2.86
CA MET A 114 3.22 1.94 -3.29
C MET A 114 3.60 2.12 -4.76
N GLY A 115 4.63 1.45 -5.23
CA GLY A 115 4.98 1.39 -6.65
C GLY A 115 3.84 0.83 -7.51
N TRP A 116 3.18 -0.23 -7.04
CA TRP A 116 2.01 -0.76 -7.74
C TRP A 116 0.85 0.23 -7.73
N GLY A 117 0.57 0.90 -6.62
CA GLY A 117 -0.42 1.98 -6.55
C GLY A 117 -0.11 3.11 -7.52
N ALA A 118 1.15 3.54 -7.58
CA ALA A 118 1.63 4.56 -8.52
C ALA A 118 1.48 4.12 -9.99
N TYR A 119 1.78 2.84 -10.30
CA TYR A 119 1.53 2.26 -11.62
C TYR A 119 0.07 2.38 -12.02
N LEU A 120 -0.84 1.93 -11.16
CA LEU A 120 -2.27 1.95 -11.46
C LEU A 120 -2.77 3.38 -11.65
N LEU A 121 -2.36 4.28 -10.77
CA LEU A 121 -2.76 5.69 -10.82
C LEU A 121 -2.29 6.36 -12.11
N ALA A 122 -1.00 6.31 -12.41
CA ALA A 122 -0.43 6.95 -13.58
C ALA A 122 -0.93 6.32 -14.90
N ASN A 123 -1.08 4.99 -14.95
CA ASN A 123 -1.67 4.29 -16.10
C ASN A 123 -3.14 4.70 -16.33
N GLY A 124 -3.93 4.80 -15.27
CA GLY A 124 -5.31 5.28 -15.36
C GLY A 124 -5.38 6.71 -15.89
N LEU A 125 -4.64 7.61 -15.26
CA LEU A 125 -4.61 9.03 -15.65
C LEU A 125 -4.12 9.24 -17.10
N ALA A 126 -3.11 8.48 -17.53
CA ALA A 126 -2.57 8.60 -18.89
C ALA A 126 -3.58 8.28 -20.00
N ARG A 127 -4.68 7.62 -19.68
CA ARG A 127 -5.80 7.35 -20.61
C ARG A 127 -6.75 8.55 -20.77
N ARG A 128 -6.78 9.43 -19.77
CA ARG A 128 -7.69 10.59 -19.73
C ARG A 128 -6.97 11.91 -19.94
N SER A 129 -5.81 12.10 -19.31
CA SER A 129 -5.05 13.36 -19.34
C SER A 129 -3.55 13.10 -19.25
N ARG A 130 -2.82 13.53 -20.26
CA ARG A 130 -1.36 13.45 -20.30
C ARG A 130 -0.73 14.29 -19.19
N THR A 131 -1.23 15.49 -18.97
CA THR A 131 -0.71 16.39 -17.93
C THR A 131 -0.88 15.80 -16.54
N ALA A 132 -2.07 15.27 -16.22
CA ALA A 132 -2.32 14.62 -14.93
C ALA A 132 -1.41 13.40 -14.72
N ALA A 133 -1.16 12.62 -15.75
CA ALA A 133 -0.25 11.47 -15.68
C ALA A 133 1.20 11.90 -15.43
N ILE A 134 1.68 12.95 -16.07
CA ILE A 134 3.03 13.49 -15.84
C ILE A 134 3.15 14.02 -14.42
N LEU A 135 2.17 14.80 -13.95
CA LEU A 135 2.15 15.32 -12.57
C LEU A 135 2.15 14.19 -11.54
N ALA A 136 1.38 13.13 -11.76
CA ALA A 136 1.40 11.97 -10.88
C ALA A 136 2.75 11.23 -10.93
N THR A 137 3.33 11.06 -12.13
CA THR A 137 4.61 10.35 -12.31
C THR A 137 5.78 11.05 -11.62
N LEU A 138 5.79 12.38 -11.59
CA LEU A 138 6.85 13.16 -10.94
C LEU A 138 6.50 13.54 -9.50
N GLY A 139 5.25 13.84 -9.21
CA GLY A 139 4.81 14.32 -7.89
C GLY A 139 4.78 13.20 -6.84
N LEU A 140 4.36 11.98 -7.20
CA LEU A 140 4.31 10.87 -6.23
C LEU A 140 5.69 10.52 -5.66
N PRO A 141 6.75 10.30 -6.46
CA PRO A 141 8.08 10.04 -5.91
C PRO A 141 8.55 11.13 -4.95
N LEU A 142 8.35 12.40 -5.29
CA LEU A 142 8.74 13.53 -4.45
C LEU A 142 7.95 13.58 -3.13
N ALA A 143 6.65 13.35 -3.18
CA ALA A 143 5.81 13.36 -1.98
C ALA A 143 6.10 12.18 -1.05
N LEU A 144 6.36 11.00 -1.61
CA LEU A 144 6.53 9.75 -0.87
C LEU A 144 7.97 9.53 -0.38
N ALA A 145 8.97 10.14 -1.02
CA ALA A 145 10.35 10.11 -0.54
C ALA A 145 10.61 11.08 0.63
N ASN A 146 9.57 11.68 1.20
CA ASN A 146 9.69 12.50 2.39
C ASN A 146 10.19 11.67 3.59
N PRO A 147 11.22 12.11 4.34
CA PRO A 147 11.76 11.41 5.49
C PRO A 147 10.71 11.02 6.55
N ALA A 148 9.69 11.85 6.77
CA ALA A 148 8.60 11.53 7.69
C ALA A 148 7.79 10.32 7.22
N VAL A 149 7.48 10.23 5.92
CA VAL A 149 6.79 9.06 5.32
C VAL A 149 7.66 7.82 5.45
N ILE A 150 8.94 7.92 5.05
CA ILE A 150 9.91 6.82 5.10
C ILE A 150 10.09 6.31 6.53
N GLY A 151 10.13 7.20 7.53
CA GLY A 151 10.22 6.82 8.93
C GLY A 151 9.08 5.88 9.36
N TYR A 152 7.86 6.19 8.96
CA TYR A 152 6.72 5.34 9.24
C TYR A 152 6.71 4.04 8.43
N LEU A 153 7.22 4.04 7.19
CA LEU A 153 7.35 2.80 6.40
C LEU A 153 8.35 1.83 7.05
N ASN A 154 9.40 2.37 7.67
CA ASN A 154 10.42 1.62 8.41
C ASN A 154 10.07 1.51 9.90
N SER A 155 8.85 1.08 10.19
CA SER A 155 8.36 0.90 11.56
C SER A 155 7.21 -0.12 11.62
N LEU A 156 6.90 -0.61 12.82
CA LEU A 156 5.74 -1.48 13.06
C LEU A 156 4.42 -0.71 13.21
N TYR A 157 4.46 0.62 13.15
CA TYR A 157 3.25 1.41 13.27
C TYR A 157 2.33 1.27 12.07
N ALA A 158 1.03 1.20 12.33
CA ALA A 158 0.01 1.06 11.29
C ALA A 158 -0.04 2.21 10.27
N VAL A 159 0.59 3.35 10.56
CA VAL A 159 0.63 4.51 9.66
C VAL A 159 1.34 4.18 8.35
N GLY A 160 2.46 3.46 8.40
CA GLY A 160 3.21 3.05 7.19
C GLY A 160 2.37 2.16 6.26
N ALA A 161 1.76 1.12 6.82
CA ALA A 161 0.83 0.27 6.09
C ALA A 161 -0.30 1.08 5.46
N SER A 162 -0.79 2.03 6.21
CA SER A 162 -1.89 2.91 5.82
C SER A 162 -1.63 3.71 4.57
N ILE A 163 -0.47 4.33 4.51
CA ILE A 163 -0.05 5.13 3.37
C ILE A 163 0.06 4.23 2.14
N ALA A 164 0.68 3.04 2.29
CA ALA A 164 0.86 2.10 1.20
C ALA A 164 -0.48 1.59 0.65
N TYR A 165 -1.38 1.13 1.52
CA TYR A 165 -2.70 0.62 1.09
C TYR A 165 -3.62 1.73 0.56
N LEU A 166 -3.55 2.94 1.11
CA LEU A 166 -4.33 4.08 0.61
C LEU A 166 -3.92 4.45 -0.83
N LEU A 167 -2.61 4.54 -1.11
CA LEU A 167 -2.13 4.82 -2.46
C LEU A 167 -2.56 3.73 -3.44
N LEU A 168 -2.47 2.48 -3.02
CA LEU A 168 -2.87 1.35 -3.83
C LEU A 168 -4.37 1.36 -4.13
N PHE A 169 -5.20 1.68 -3.12
CA PHE A 169 -6.64 1.85 -3.27
C PHE A 169 -7.00 2.99 -4.23
N LEU A 170 -6.37 4.16 -4.06
CA LEU A 170 -6.58 5.31 -4.95
C LEU A 170 -6.16 4.98 -6.38
N GLY A 171 -5.02 4.33 -6.56
CA GLY A 171 -4.53 3.88 -7.84
C GLY A 171 -5.50 2.92 -8.53
N ALA A 172 -5.99 1.90 -7.80
CA ALA A 172 -6.96 0.94 -8.31
C ALA A 172 -8.28 1.62 -8.71
N THR A 173 -8.78 2.54 -7.88
CA THR A 173 -10.01 3.30 -8.14
C THR A 173 -9.89 4.12 -9.43
N VAL A 174 -8.84 4.93 -9.54
CA VAL A 174 -8.60 5.76 -10.74
C VAL A 174 -8.42 4.90 -11.98
N TYR A 175 -7.69 3.80 -11.86
CA TYR A 175 -7.49 2.88 -12.97
C TYR A 175 -8.81 2.25 -13.45
N CYS A 176 -9.70 1.85 -12.54
CA CYS A 176 -11.04 1.36 -12.87
C CYS A 176 -11.90 2.42 -13.57
N LEU A 177 -11.94 3.64 -13.01
CA LEU A 177 -12.75 4.73 -13.54
C LEU A 177 -12.26 5.23 -14.92
N CYS A 178 -10.98 5.10 -15.21
CA CYS A 178 -10.40 5.51 -16.49
C CYS A 178 -10.41 4.42 -17.56
N ARG A 179 -10.95 3.24 -17.28
CA ARG A 179 -11.09 2.15 -18.25
C ARG A 179 -12.49 2.11 -18.85
N GLU A 180 -12.56 1.89 -20.17
CA GLU A 180 -13.82 1.78 -20.90
C GLU A 180 -14.56 0.45 -20.63
N LYS A 181 -13.82 -0.59 -20.26
CA LYS A 181 -14.37 -1.91 -19.95
C LYS A 181 -14.01 -2.32 -18.53
N GLY A 182 -15.01 -2.67 -17.74
CA GLY A 182 -14.84 -3.21 -16.40
C GLY A 182 -13.98 -4.48 -16.41
N CYS A 183 -13.18 -4.68 -15.37
CA CYS A 183 -12.31 -5.83 -15.23
C CYS A 183 -12.51 -6.46 -13.84
N GLY A 184 -12.92 -7.73 -13.80
CA GLY A 184 -13.20 -8.44 -12.55
C GLY A 184 -12.00 -8.48 -11.59
N VAL A 185 -10.77 -8.60 -12.12
CA VAL A 185 -9.54 -8.56 -11.31
C VAL A 185 -9.40 -7.23 -10.56
N GLN A 186 -9.79 -6.12 -11.17
CA GLN A 186 -9.72 -4.80 -10.54
C GLN A 186 -10.74 -4.64 -9.43
N TRP A 187 -11.94 -5.19 -9.60
CA TRP A 187 -12.94 -5.27 -8.55
C TRP A 187 -12.44 -6.06 -7.36
N THR A 188 -11.85 -7.22 -7.61
CA THR A 188 -11.25 -8.04 -6.55
C THR A 188 -10.18 -7.27 -5.80
N LEU A 189 -9.26 -6.59 -6.52
CA LEU A 189 -8.25 -5.75 -5.90
C LEU A 189 -8.86 -4.61 -5.07
N LEU A 190 -9.87 -3.93 -5.61
CA LEU A 190 -10.56 -2.84 -4.92
C LEU A 190 -11.24 -3.30 -3.63
N VAL A 191 -11.89 -4.46 -3.66
CA VAL A 191 -12.50 -5.09 -2.47
C VAL A 191 -11.43 -5.48 -1.45
N LEU A 192 -10.31 -6.08 -1.89
CA LEU A 192 -9.20 -6.42 -1.00
C LEU A 192 -8.60 -5.18 -0.34
N PHE A 193 -8.44 -4.07 -1.07
CA PHE A 193 -7.93 -2.83 -0.50
C PHE A 193 -8.93 -2.16 0.44
N ALA A 194 -10.21 -2.17 0.10
CA ALA A 194 -11.25 -1.71 1.01
C ALA A 194 -11.28 -2.53 2.30
N ALA A 195 -11.14 -3.86 2.22
CA ALA A 195 -11.05 -4.74 3.37
C ALA A 195 -9.81 -4.43 4.23
N GLN A 196 -8.66 -4.20 3.62
CA GLN A 196 -7.44 -3.80 4.36
C GLN A 196 -7.58 -2.44 5.04
N LEU A 197 -8.29 -1.49 4.45
CA LEU A 197 -8.62 -0.22 5.10
C LEU A 197 -9.56 -0.41 6.29
N MET A 198 -10.50 -1.35 6.22
CA MET A 198 -11.43 -1.66 7.31
C MET A 198 -10.76 -2.31 8.52
N LEU A 199 -9.61 -2.95 8.37
CA LEU A 199 -8.85 -3.55 9.46
C LEU A 199 -8.06 -2.53 10.30
N ARG A 200 -8.36 -1.25 10.18
CA ARG A 200 -7.71 -0.15 10.89
C ARG A 200 -8.47 0.28 12.14
N THR A 201 -7.81 1.13 12.95
CA THR A 201 -8.42 1.69 14.16
C THR A 201 -9.72 2.42 13.86
N MET A 202 -10.71 2.31 14.74
CA MET A 202 -12.07 2.83 14.55
C MET A 202 -12.12 4.32 14.13
N ALA A 203 -11.25 5.17 14.68
CA ALA A 203 -11.22 6.60 14.36
C ALA A 203 -10.86 6.88 12.89
N GLN A 204 -9.99 6.06 12.32
CA GLN A 204 -9.58 6.18 10.92
C GLN A 204 -10.62 5.58 9.96
N MET A 205 -11.41 4.63 10.43
CA MET A 205 -12.50 4.02 9.64
C MET A 205 -13.61 5.00 9.34
N MET A 206 -13.96 5.89 10.26
CA MET A 206 -15.06 6.85 10.06
C MET A 206 -14.84 7.78 8.86
N VAL A 207 -13.58 8.07 8.52
CA VAL A 207 -13.24 8.94 7.38
C VAL A 207 -13.03 8.13 6.10
N LEU A 208 -12.36 6.99 6.19
CA LEU A 208 -11.94 6.22 5.02
C LEU A 208 -13.04 5.28 4.49
N LEU A 209 -13.91 4.78 5.36
CA LEU A 209 -14.99 3.88 4.98
C LEU A 209 -15.98 4.51 3.98
N PRO A 210 -16.50 5.74 4.20
CA PRO A 210 -17.36 6.39 3.22
C PRO A 210 -16.68 6.61 1.88
N ALA A 211 -15.41 7.00 1.87
CA ALA A 211 -14.64 7.18 0.65
C ALA A 211 -14.42 5.86 -0.10
N ALA A 212 -14.13 4.77 0.63
CA ALA A 212 -13.99 3.44 0.06
C ALA A 212 -15.30 2.92 -0.54
N VAL A 213 -16.41 3.06 0.19
CA VAL A 213 -17.74 2.67 -0.29
C VAL A 213 -18.12 3.49 -1.53
N LEU A 214 -17.92 4.81 -1.51
CA LEU A 214 -18.19 5.67 -2.66
C LEU A 214 -17.36 5.24 -3.88
N ALA A 215 -16.07 4.96 -3.71
CA ALA A 215 -15.21 4.51 -4.80
C ALA A 215 -15.67 3.16 -5.38
N VAL A 216 -16.07 2.20 -4.52
CA VAL A 216 -16.62 0.90 -4.96
C VAL A 216 -17.92 1.11 -5.72
N VAL A 217 -18.85 1.94 -5.21
CA VAL A 217 -20.12 2.25 -5.89
C VAL A 217 -19.88 2.91 -7.24
N LEU A 218 -18.99 3.92 -7.30
CA LEU A 218 -18.65 4.58 -8.57
C LEU A 218 -18.08 3.62 -9.60
N CYS A 219 -17.16 2.73 -9.16
CA CYS A 219 -16.63 1.70 -10.04
C CYS A 219 -17.71 0.69 -10.48
N ALA A 220 -18.67 0.31 -9.58
CA ALA A 220 -19.77 -0.58 -9.91
C ALA A 220 -20.66 0.02 -10.98
N VAL A 221 -21.09 1.25 -10.78
CA VAL A 221 -21.93 1.98 -11.73
C VAL A 221 -21.22 2.13 -13.09
N HIS A 222 -19.92 2.42 -13.06
CA HIS A 222 -19.13 2.58 -14.30
C HIS A 222 -18.89 1.27 -15.03
N SER A 223 -18.82 0.15 -14.31
CA SER A 223 -18.56 -1.18 -14.90
C SER A 223 -19.79 -1.90 -15.40
N CYS A 224 -21.02 -1.38 -15.12
CA CYS A 224 -22.26 -1.95 -15.62
C CYS A 224 -22.57 -1.42 -17.03
N PRO A 225 -22.28 -2.16 -18.11
CA PRO A 225 -22.43 -1.66 -19.50
C PRO A 225 -23.89 -1.57 -20.00
N GLY A 226 -24.87 -1.73 -19.15
CA GLY A 226 -26.26 -1.94 -19.55
C GLY A 226 -27.23 -0.77 -19.42
N ARG A 227 -26.82 0.42 -18.95
CA ARG A 227 -27.77 1.52 -18.67
C ARG A 227 -27.51 2.85 -19.39
N ALA A 228 -26.39 3.03 -20.06
CA ALA A 228 -26.05 4.31 -20.69
C ALA A 228 -26.36 4.42 -22.19
N GLU A 229 -26.82 3.34 -22.84
CA GLU A 229 -27.18 3.36 -24.27
C GLU A 229 -28.66 3.01 -24.49
N ARG A 230 -29.56 3.65 -23.78
CA ARG A 230 -30.88 3.85 -24.35
C ARG A 230 -30.84 5.21 -25.07
N PRO A 231 -30.84 5.22 -26.42
CA PRO A 231 -30.94 6.47 -27.17
C PRO A 231 -32.30 7.10 -26.81
N LEU A 232 -32.27 8.34 -26.35
CA LEU A 232 -33.40 9.22 -26.17
C LEU A 232 -34.03 9.64 -27.53
N HIS A 233 -33.96 8.77 -28.54
CA HIS A 233 -34.54 8.99 -29.84
C HIS A 233 -35.53 7.87 -30.17
N ALA A 234 -36.67 7.88 -29.47
CA ALA A 234 -37.87 7.23 -29.94
C ALA A 234 -39.08 7.89 -29.25
N ALA A 235 -39.41 9.10 -29.67
CA ALA A 235 -40.75 9.71 -29.59
C ALA A 235 -40.78 10.80 -30.66
#